data_2d60b84ec73a79980d0c6ed832e82e75
#
_entry.id   2d60b84ec73a79980d0c6ed832e82e75
#
_cell.length_a   1.000
_cell.length_b   1.000
_cell.length_c   1.000
_cell.angle_alpha   90.00
_cell.angle_beta   90.00
_cell.angle_gamma   90.00
#
_symmetry.space_group_name_H-M   'P 1'
#
loop_
_entity.id
_entity.type
_entity.pdbx_description
1 polymer ?
#
loop_
_entity_poly.entity_id
_entity_poly.type
_entity_poly.pdbx_seq_one_letter_code
_entity_poly.pdbx_strand_id
1 'polypeptide(L)'
;MPFELTKNEIVKEILKSGKDPVYFIDNYARISHPLEGLIPFKLYPFQRELLKDFNDHRFNVILKARQLGISTTTAAYVAWMMLFDRNKNILVIATKFQTAGNLVKKVKHIIKNLPPWMQIANIDIDNRASFVLSNGSEIKASSTSGDAGRSEALSLLVIDEAAHVEGLDELWTGLYPTLSTGGRCIALSTPNGVGNWFHQTYVDSEQQQNDFFPTILPWDVHPDRGREWFEKETRNMSRRQIAQELECNFNMSGETVIHPDDLTWMESTIKEPQYRTGFDRNFWIWEKAVDGCSYLLSADVARGDGKDNSTLHVIKLDTMEIVAEYQGKPTPDVYADMLNSIGKEFNNGMIVVENNSVGFAVLSKLQELGYNNIY
;
A
#
# COMPACT_ATOMS: atom_id res chain seq x y z
N MET A 1 -43.85 -10.19 21.79
CA MET A 1 -43.82 -11.17 20.71
C MET A 1 -43.09 -10.48 19.55
N PRO A 2 -42.09 -11.10 18.91
CA PRO A 2 -41.56 -10.52 17.68
C PRO A 2 -42.67 -10.59 16.61
N PHE A 3 -42.96 -9.47 15.99
CA PHE A 3 -43.87 -9.40 14.85
C PHE A 3 -43.34 -10.34 13.77
N GLU A 4 -44.06 -11.43 13.48
CA GLU A 4 -43.73 -12.30 12.34
C GLU A 4 -44.03 -11.52 11.07
N LEU A 5 -42.99 -11.27 10.27
CA LEU A 5 -43.11 -10.62 8.97
C LEU A 5 -43.99 -11.49 8.05
N THR A 6 -44.86 -10.86 7.32
CA THR A 6 -45.65 -11.54 6.27
C THR A 6 -44.73 -11.94 5.11
N LYS A 7 -45.13 -12.92 4.29
CA LYS A 7 -44.36 -13.33 3.09
C LYS A 7 -43.97 -12.16 2.18
N ASN A 8 -44.91 -11.21 1.99
CA ASN A 8 -44.62 -10.03 1.15
C ASN A 8 -43.59 -9.08 1.77
N GLU A 9 -43.61 -8.93 3.08
CA GLU A 9 -42.60 -8.13 3.80
C GLU A 9 -41.24 -8.80 3.75
N ILE A 10 -41.18 -10.12 3.93
CA ILE A 10 -39.93 -10.89 3.78
C ILE A 10 -39.32 -10.68 2.38
N VAL A 11 -40.13 -10.80 1.32
CA VAL A 11 -39.61 -10.60 -0.06
C VAL A 11 -39.12 -9.16 -0.26
N LYS A 12 -39.81 -8.16 0.27
CA LYS A 12 -39.36 -6.76 0.21
C LYS A 12 -38.05 -6.54 0.94
N GLU A 13 -37.89 -7.13 2.13
CA GLU A 13 -36.66 -7.03 2.92
C GLU A 13 -35.48 -7.72 2.24
N ILE A 14 -35.67 -8.90 1.64
CA ILE A 14 -34.65 -9.59 0.85
C ILE A 14 -34.23 -8.75 -0.34
N LEU A 15 -35.16 -8.20 -1.11
CA LEU A 15 -34.89 -7.36 -2.27
C LEU A 15 -34.16 -6.07 -1.89
N LYS A 16 -34.53 -5.44 -0.78
CA LYS A 16 -33.89 -4.24 -0.28
C LYS A 16 -32.48 -4.52 0.20
N SER A 17 -32.30 -5.59 0.95
CA SER A 17 -30.99 -6.06 1.43
C SER A 17 -30.04 -6.45 0.27
N GLY A 18 -30.57 -7.09 -0.77
CA GLY A 18 -29.76 -7.46 -1.94
C GLY A 18 -29.30 -6.28 -2.79
N LYS A 19 -29.98 -5.13 -2.70
CA LYS A 19 -29.57 -3.91 -3.42
C LYS A 19 -28.57 -3.04 -2.69
N ASP A 20 -28.53 -3.15 -1.36
CA ASP A 20 -27.75 -2.25 -0.52
C ASP A 20 -27.04 -3.03 0.61
N PRO A 21 -25.71 -3.22 0.51
CA PRO A 21 -24.94 -3.88 1.54
C PRO A 21 -24.96 -3.14 2.89
N VAL A 22 -25.07 -1.80 2.89
CA VAL A 22 -25.17 -1.01 4.11
C VAL A 22 -26.47 -1.33 4.83
N TYR A 23 -27.57 -1.37 4.08
CA TYR A 23 -28.88 -1.73 4.64
C TYR A 23 -28.87 -3.15 5.22
N PHE A 24 -28.34 -4.12 4.47
CA PHE A 24 -28.22 -5.50 4.92
C PHE A 24 -27.44 -5.62 6.22
N ILE A 25 -26.26 -4.99 6.27
CA ILE A 25 -25.35 -5.10 7.42
C ILE A 25 -25.97 -4.49 8.67
N ASP A 26 -26.48 -3.26 8.57
CA ASP A 26 -27.07 -2.55 9.70
C ASP A 26 -28.29 -3.23 10.33
N ASN A 27 -29.06 -3.92 9.49
CA ASN A 27 -30.33 -4.48 9.98
C ASN A 27 -30.24 -5.96 10.32
N TYR A 28 -29.35 -6.73 9.66
CA TYR A 28 -29.36 -8.19 9.78
C TYR A 28 -28.04 -8.81 10.18
N ALA A 29 -26.90 -8.18 9.88
CA ALA A 29 -25.61 -8.75 10.25
C ALA A 29 -25.40 -8.72 11.77
N ARG A 30 -24.82 -9.81 12.28
CA ARG A 30 -24.40 -9.93 13.68
C ARG A 30 -22.95 -10.32 13.77
N ILE A 31 -22.25 -9.80 14.76
CA ILE A 31 -20.83 -10.02 14.98
C ILE A 31 -20.59 -10.48 16.42
N SER A 32 -19.48 -11.19 16.62
CA SER A 32 -18.99 -11.54 17.97
C SER A 32 -18.26 -10.36 18.58
N HIS A 33 -18.74 -9.89 19.72
CA HIS A 33 -18.02 -8.93 20.55
C HIS A 33 -17.38 -9.65 21.75
N PRO A 34 -16.11 -9.33 22.14
CA PRO A 34 -15.40 -10.06 23.20
C PRO A 34 -16.11 -10.07 24.55
N LEU A 35 -16.84 -9.01 24.89
CA LEU A 35 -17.51 -8.85 26.18
C LEU A 35 -19.01 -9.13 26.11
N GLU A 36 -19.67 -8.73 25.00
CA GLU A 36 -21.11 -8.75 24.87
C GLU A 36 -21.65 -9.96 24.09
N GLY A 37 -20.74 -10.80 23.57
CA GLY A 37 -21.14 -11.98 22.79
C GLY A 37 -21.64 -11.63 21.39
N LEU A 38 -22.81 -12.13 21.00
CA LEU A 38 -23.40 -11.89 19.68
C LEU A 38 -24.21 -10.60 19.67
N ILE A 39 -23.71 -9.57 18.99
CA ILE A 39 -24.34 -8.25 18.89
C ILE A 39 -24.72 -7.90 17.43
N PRO A 40 -25.72 -7.01 17.21
CA PRO A 40 -25.95 -6.42 15.89
C PRO A 40 -24.73 -5.64 15.41
N PHE A 41 -24.41 -5.78 14.13
CA PHE A 41 -23.34 -4.98 13.54
C PHE A 41 -23.88 -3.62 13.08
N LYS A 42 -23.70 -2.60 13.89
CA LYS A 42 -24.01 -1.21 13.53
C LYS A 42 -22.79 -0.54 12.93
N LEU A 43 -22.93 -0.09 11.69
CA LEU A 43 -21.84 0.53 10.94
C LEU A 43 -21.57 1.96 11.41
N TYR A 44 -20.29 2.28 11.60
CA TYR A 44 -19.84 3.67 11.76
C TYR A 44 -19.89 4.42 10.41
N PRO A 45 -19.90 5.77 10.42
CA PRO A 45 -19.97 6.55 9.18
C PRO A 45 -18.88 6.19 8.17
N PHE A 46 -17.61 6.08 8.60
CA PHE A 46 -16.48 5.72 7.72
C PHE A 46 -16.60 4.30 7.15
N GLN A 47 -17.22 3.37 7.87
CA GLN A 47 -17.48 2.02 7.35
C GLN A 47 -18.57 1.99 6.28
N ARG A 48 -19.57 2.88 6.39
CA ARG A 48 -20.61 3.04 5.35
C ARG A 48 -20.04 3.61 4.06
N GLU A 49 -19.15 4.59 4.17
CA GLU A 49 -18.45 5.15 3.01
C GLU A 49 -17.59 4.10 2.34
N LEU A 50 -16.81 3.35 3.12
CA LEU A 50 -15.98 2.26 2.61
C LEU A 50 -16.78 1.19 1.85
N LEU A 51 -18.00 0.86 2.30
CA LEU A 51 -18.87 -0.08 1.58
C LEU A 51 -19.37 0.47 0.25
N LYS A 52 -19.54 1.79 0.12
CA LYS A 52 -19.83 2.43 -1.17
C LYS A 52 -18.61 2.34 -2.09
N ASP A 53 -17.42 2.65 -1.57
CA ASP A 53 -16.18 2.53 -2.34
C ASP A 53 -15.99 1.11 -2.86
N PHE A 54 -16.30 0.09 -2.06
CA PHE A 54 -16.26 -1.31 -2.51
C PHE A 54 -17.22 -1.60 -3.66
N ASN A 55 -18.34 -0.94 -3.77
CA ASN A 55 -19.27 -1.06 -4.89
C ASN A 55 -18.85 -0.24 -6.10
N ASP A 56 -18.41 0.98 -5.88
CA ASP A 56 -18.16 1.95 -6.94
C ASP A 56 -16.82 1.72 -7.64
N HIS A 57 -15.81 1.23 -6.90
CA HIS A 57 -14.47 1.01 -7.43
C HIS A 57 -14.13 -0.48 -7.51
N ARG A 58 -13.53 -0.88 -8.63
CA ARG A 58 -13.13 -2.26 -8.90
C ARG A 58 -11.99 -2.72 -8.00
N PHE A 59 -11.01 -1.86 -7.78
CA PHE A 59 -9.85 -2.11 -6.95
C PHE A 59 -9.79 -1.08 -5.82
N ASN A 60 -9.62 -1.53 -4.59
CA ASN A 60 -9.58 -0.68 -3.40
C ASN A 60 -8.31 -0.99 -2.61
N VAL A 61 -7.57 0.05 -2.21
CA VAL A 61 -6.42 -0.02 -1.31
C VAL A 61 -6.68 0.81 -0.07
N ILE A 62 -6.73 0.15 1.11
CA ILE A 62 -7.17 0.77 2.36
C ILE A 62 -6.02 0.79 3.37
N LEU A 63 -5.46 1.98 3.57
CA LEU A 63 -4.51 2.26 4.63
C LEU A 63 -5.26 2.60 5.91
N LYS A 64 -5.15 1.78 6.93
CA LYS A 64 -6.00 1.88 8.12
C LYS A 64 -5.22 1.80 9.43
N ALA A 65 -5.72 2.46 10.46
CA ALA A 65 -5.34 2.18 11.83
C ALA A 65 -5.89 0.84 12.33
N ARG A 66 -5.32 0.35 13.40
CA ARG A 66 -5.76 -0.89 14.05
C ARG A 66 -7.13 -0.74 14.72
N GLN A 67 -7.86 -1.86 14.81
CA GLN A 67 -9.14 -1.97 15.53
C GLN A 67 -10.26 -1.02 15.07
N LEU A 68 -10.26 -0.61 13.81
CA LEU A 68 -11.37 0.14 13.20
C LEU A 68 -12.49 -0.75 12.65
N GLY A 69 -12.39 -2.07 12.85
CA GLY A 69 -13.40 -3.02 12.39
C GLY A 69 -13.39 -3.31 10.89
N ILE A 70 -12.39 -2.82 10.12
CA ILE A 70 -12.36 -2.89 8.66
C ILE A 70 -12.39 -4.33 8.14
N SER A 71 -11.58 -5.25 8.68
CA SER A 71 -11.65 -6.67 8.30
C SER A 71 -13.02 -7.30 8.60
N THR A 72 -13.77 -6.78 9.59
CA THR A 72 -15.13 -7.23 9.89
C THR A 72 -16.14 -6.64 8.90
N THR A 73 -15.99 -5.38 8.52
CA THR A 73 -16.78 -4.71 7.48
C THR A 73 -16.57 -5.40 6.12
N THR A 74 -15.31 -5.73 5.78
CA THR A 74 -14.98 -6.51 4.57
C THR A 74 -15.63 -7.89 4.60
N ALA A 75 -15.58 -8.60 5.74
CA ALA A 75 -16.24 -9.90 5.87
C ALA A 75 -17.77 -9.80 5.73
N ALA A 76 -18.38 -8.72 6.21
CA ALA A 76 -19.82 -8.49 6.05
C ALA A 76 -20.20 -8.16 4.60
N TYR A 77 -19.37 -7.41 3.88
CA TYR A 77 -19.51 -7.19 2.44
C TYR A 77 -19.40 -8.49 1.64
N VAL A 78 -18.43 -9.33 1.98
CA VAL A 78 -18.26 -10.65 1.36
C VAL A 78 -19.47 -11.55 1.64
N ALA A 79 -20.01 -11.55 2.87
CA ALA A 79 -21.22 -12.30 3.22
C ALA A 79 -22.42 -11.84 2.40
N TRP A 80 -22.57 -10.52 2.22
CA TRP A 80 -23.60 -9.93 1.37
C TRP A 80 -23.46 -10.39 -0.09
N MET A 81 -22.25 -10.27 -0.67
CA MET A 81 -21.98 -10.69 -2.05
C MET A 81 -22.28 -12.19 -2.24
N MET A 82 -21.86 -13.06 -1.31
CA MET A 82 -22.12 -14.50 -1.40
C MET A 82 -23.59 -14.87 -1.35
N LEU A 83 -24.39 -14.12 -0.59
CA LEU A 83 -25.81 -14.40 -0.42
C LEU A 83 -26.67 -13.90 -1.59
N PHE A 84 -26.43 -12.67 -2.02
CA PHE A 84 -27.31 -11.99 -2.97
C PHE A 84 -26.86 -12.11 -4.43
N ASP A 85 -25.58 -12.45 -4.65
CA ASP A 85 -25.06 -12.80 -5.97
C ASP A 85 -24.97 -14.33 -6.12
N ARG A 86 -24.74 -14.80 -7.36
CA ARG A 86 -24.57 -16.21 -7.66
C ARG A 86 -23.19 -16.49 -8.26
N ASN A 87 -22.67 -17.69 -8.01
CA ASN A 87 -21.42 -18.17 -8.60
C ASN A 87 -20.23 -17.23 -8.35
N LYS A 88 -20.15 -16.64 -7.14
CA LYS A 88 -19.02 -15.79 -6.75
C LYS A 88 -17.89 -16.64 -6.20
N ASN A 89 -16.73 -16.53 -6.81
CA ASN A 89 -15.50 -17.16 -6.36
C ASN A 89 -14.64 -16.10 -5.65
N ILE A 90 -14.43 -16.27 -4.34
CA ILE A 90 -13.76 -15.30 -3.48
C ILE A 90 -12.54 -15.92 -2.84
N LEU A 91 -11.39 -15.27 -3.04
CA LEU A 91 -10.12 -15.68 -2.44
C LEU A 91 -9.70 -14.67 -1.37
N VAL A 92 -9.31 -15.19 -0.20
CA VAL A 92 -8.74 -14.40 0.91
C VAL A 92 -7.30 -14.81 1.12
N ILE A 93 -6.42 -13.82 1.09
CA ILE A 93 -5.00 -13.96 1.37
C ILE A 93 -4.62 -13.04 2.53
N ALA A 94 -3.68 -13.48 3.37
CA ALA A 94 -3.10 -12.70 4.45
C ALA A 94 -1.68 -13.21 4.74
N THR A 95 -0.97 -12.56 5.65
CA THR A 95 0.38 -12.94 6.10
C THR A 95 0.51 -14.42 6.48
N LYS A 96 -0.55 -14.99 7.07
CA LYS A 96 -0.62 -16.39 7.46
C LYS A 96 -1.99 -16.96 7.09
N PHE A 97 -2.01 -18.25 6.73
CA PHE A 97 -3.26 -18.99 6.49
C PHE A 97 -4.28 -18.85 7.63
N GLN A 98 -3.81 -18.82 8.87
CA GLN A 98 -4.66 -18.60 10.04
C GLN A 98 -5.39 -17.24 10.00
N THR A 99 -4.70 -16.18 9.58
CA THR A 99 -5.26 -14.82 9.48
C THR A 99 -6.32 -14.76 8.37
N ALA A 100 -6.02 -15.32 7.19
CA ALA A 100 -7.00 -15.46 6.11
C ALA A 100 -8.23 -16.27 6.56
N GLY A 101 -8.00 -17.38 7.25
CA GLY A 101 -9.06 -18.23 7.83
C GLY A 101 -9.93 -17.51 8.87
N ASN A 102 -9.40 -16.53 9.59
CA ASN A 102 -10.18 -15.71 10.52
C ASN A 102 -11.20 -14.83 9.79
N LEU A 103 -10.86 -14.29 8.62
CA LEU A 103 -11.80 -13.54 7.80
C LEU A 103 -12.91 -14.45 7.28
N VAL A 104 -12.56 -15.63 6.76
CA VAL A 104 -13.55 -16.64 6.34
C VAL A 104 -14.46 -17.03 7.50
N LYS A 105 -13.92 -17.21 8.73
CA LYS A 105 -14.71 -17.49 9.93
C LYS A 105 -15.71 -16.38 10.26
N LYS A 106 -15.33 -15.10 10.06
CA LYS A 106 -16.26 -13.96 10.23
C LYS A 106 -17.39 -14.00 9.22
N VAL A 107 -17.10 -14.27 7.95
CA VAL A 107 -18.13 -14.42 6.89
C VAL A 107 -19.13 -15.52 7.27
N LYS A 108 -18.64 -16.69 7.64
CA LYS A 108 -19.48 -17.82 8.13
C LYS A 108 -20.34 -17.42 9.31
N HIS A 109 -19.74 -16.74 10.28
CA HIS A 109 -20.44 -16.34 11.49
C HIS A 109 -21.61 -15.39 11.15
N ILE A 110 -21.41 -14.43 10.27
CA ILE A 110 -22.47 -13.52 9.83
C ILE A 110 -23.59 -14.32 9.15
N ILE A 111 -23.29 -15.16 8.16
CA ILE A 111 -24.28 -15.93 7.40
C ILE A 111 -25.09 -16.86 8.31
N LYS A 112 -24.43 -17.57 9.22
CA LYS A 112 -25.07 -18.53 10.15
C LYS A 112 -25.99 -17.86 11.19
N ASN A 113 -25.76 -16.59 11.51
CA ASN A 113 -26.55 -15.84 12.50
C ASN A 113 -27.59 -14.92 11.89
N LEU A 114 -27.86 -15.03 10.58
CA LEU A 114 -28.95 -14.35 9.93
C LEU A 114 -30.32 -14.94 10.37
N PRO A 115 -31.39 -14.15 10.35
CA PRO A 115 -32.73 -14.68 10.53
C PRO A 115 -33.00 -15.84 9.54
N PRO A 116 -33.76 -16.90 9.94
CA PRO A 116 -33.99 -18.05 9.07
C PRO A 116 -34.53 -17.71 7.69
N TRP A 117 -35.40 -16.71 7.60
CA TRP A 117 -35.97 -16.25 6.33
C TRP A 117 -34.98 -15.46 5.44
N MET A 118 -33.84 -14.98 5.99
CA MET A 118 -32.75 -14.32 5.24
C MET A 118 -31.67 -15.32 4.81
N GLN A 119 -31.69 -16.54 5.28
CA GLN A 119 -30.79 -17.62 4.84
C GLN A 119 -31.27 -18.17 3.50
N ILE A 120 -31.12 -17.37 2.44
CA ILE A 120 -31.66 -17.64 1.09
C ILE A 120 -30.86 -18.66 0.29
N ALA A 121 -29.74 -19.14 0.83
CA ALA A 121 -28.94 -20.23 0.26
C ALA A 121 -28.53 -21.21 1.36
N ASN A 122 -28.53 -22.51 1.05
CA ASN A 122 -28.06 -23.55 1.96
C ASN A 122 -26.53 -23.56 1.99
N ILE A 123 -25.97 -24.14 3.06
CA ILE A 123 -24.52 -24.33 3.21
C ILE A 123 -24.20 -25.73 2.69
N ASP A 124 -23.41 -25.81 1.62
CA ASP A 124 -22.99 -27.07 1.01
C ASP A 124 -21.66 -27.55 1.58
N ILE A 125 -20.69 -26.62 1.79
CA ILE A 125 -19.39 -26.95 2.40
C ILE A 125 -19.10 -25.94 3.52
N ASP A 126 -18.71 -26.48 4.67
CA ASP A 126 -18.27 -25.71 5.82
C ASP A 126 -17.04 -26.35 6.47
N ASN A 127 -15.87 -25.99 6.00
CA ASN A 127 -14.61 -26.46 6.58
C ASN A 127 -13.69 -25.28 6.95
N ARG A 128 -12.53 -25.54 7.56
CA ARG A 128 -11.66 -24.49 8.06
C ARG A 128 -11.19 -23.51 6.99
N ALA A 129 -10.95 -23.98 5.77
CA ALA A 129 -10.35 -23.24 4.68
C ALA A 129 -11.37 -22.65 3.70
N SER A 130 -12.54 -23.26 3.58
CA SER A 130 -13.55 -22.92 2.57
C SER A 130 -14.97 -22.93 3.11
N PHE A 131 -15.83 -22.21 2.42
CA PHE A 131 -17.25 -22.15 2.68
C PHE A 131 -17.99 -21.96 1.37
N VAL A 132 -18.93 -22.85 1.08
CA VAL A 132 -19.67 -22.91 -0.18
C VAL A 132 -21.16 -22.88 0.10
N LEU A 133 -21.86 -22.07 -0.66
CA LEU A 133 -23.32 -21.94 -0.63
C LEU A 133 -23.95 -22.63 -1.86
N SER A 134 -25.17 -23.10 -1.69
CA SER A 134 -25.94 -23.80 -2.75
C SER A 134 -26.26 -22.92 -3.98
N ASN A 135 -26.05 -21.62 -3.90
CA ASN A 135 -26.16 -20.70 -5.05
C ASN A 135 -24.88 -20.65 -5.89
N GLY A 136 -23.89 -21.51 -5.60
CA GLY A 136 -22.60 -21.61 -6.30
C GLY A 136 -21.55 -20.62 -5.83
N SER A 137 -21.85 -19.77 -4.83
CA SER A 137 -20.86 -18.83 -4.29
C SER A 137 -19.95 -19.52 -3.28
N GLU A 138 -18.64 -19.28 -3.39
CA GLU A 138 -17.63 -19.84 -2.49
C GLU A 138 -16.61 -18.81 -2.03
N ILE A 139 -16.07 -19.03 -0.83
CA ILE A 139 -14.93 -18.29 -0.28
C ILE A 139 -13.87 -19.27 0.19
N LYS A 140 -12.62 -19.01 -0.16
CA LYS A 140 -11.46 -19.81 0.23
C LYS A 140 -10.41 -18.93 0.91
N ALA A 141 -9.81 -19.44 1.98
CA ALA A 141 -8.58 -18.89 2.54
C ALA A 141 -7.38 -19.60 1.92
N SER A 142 -6.37 -18.84 1.53
CA SER A 142 -5.11 -19.39 1.05
C SER A 142 -3.92 -18.77 1.77
N SER A 143 -2.80 -19.52 1.75
CA SER A 143 -1.49 -18.99 2.14
C SER A 143 -0.87 -18.23 0.97
N THR A 144 0.19 -17.49 1.24
CA THR A 144 0.98 -16.76 0.24
C THR A 144 1.87 -17.64 -0.66
N SER A 145 1.67 -18.98 -0.65
CA SER A 145 2.40 -19.88 -1.53
C SER A 145 2.05 -19.63 -3.00
N GLY A 146 3.06 -19.69 -3.88
CA GLY A 146 2.99 -19.24 -5.28
C GLY A 146 1.91 -19.84 -6.19
N ASP A 147 1.17 -20.88 -5.77
CA ASP A 147 0.08 -21.51 -6.52
C ASP A 147 -1.32 -21.06 -6.05
N ALA A 148 -1.39 -20.14 -5.07
CA ALA A 148 -2.65 -19.69 -4.51
C ALA A 148 -3.50 -18.97 -5.57
N GLY A 149 -4.61 -19.60 -5.98
CA GLY A 149 -5.65 -18.96 -6.81
C GLY A 149 -5.33 -18.79 -8.31
N ARG A 150 -4.17 -19.23 -8.81
CA ARG A 150 -3.75 -19.02 -10.22
C ARG A 150 -4.62 -19.77 -11.24
N SER A 151 -5.40 -20.76 -10.83
CA SER A 151 -6.14 -21.65 -11.74
C SER A 151 -7.61 -21.29 -11.94
N GLU A 152 -8.15 -20.34 -11.20
CA GLU A 152 -9.59 -20.02 -11.20
C GLU A 152 -9.85 -18.53 -11.42
N ALA A 153 -10.86 -18.18 -12.20
CA ALA A 153 -11.33 -16.81 -12.30
C ALA A 153 -11.95 -16.35 -10.97
N LEU A 154 -11.48 -15.25 -10.44
CA LEU A 154 -11.93 -14.69 -9.17
C LEU A 154 -12.97 -13.59 -9.38
N SER A 155 -14.04 -13.61 -8.59
CA SER A 155 -14.98 -12.51 -8.48
C SER A 155 -14.47 -11.42 -7.54
N LEU A 156 -13.78 -11.82 -6.46
CA LEU A 156 -13.18 -10.92 -5.47
C LEU A 156 -11.92 -11.54 -4.88
N LEU A 157 -10.86 -10.77 -4.85
CA LEU A 157 -9.65 -11.02 -4.08
C LEU A 157 -9.62 -10.10 -2.87
N VAL A 158 -9.46 -10.65 -1.68
CA VAL A 158 -9.24 -9.89 -0.44
C VAL A 158 -7.83 -10.17 0.06
N ILE A 159 -7.04 -9.12 0.24
CA ILE A 159 -5.69 -9.21 0.81
C ILE A 159 -5.70 -8.47 2.15
N ASP A 160 -5.77 -9.23 3.23
CA ASP A 160 -5.75 -8.65 4.59
C ASP A 160 -4.31 -8.57 5.10
N GLU A 161 -3.99 -7.46 5.76
CA GLU A 161 -2.64 -7.12 6.22
C GLU A 161 -1.60 -7.10 5.08
N ALA A 162 -1.98 -6.53 3.94
CA ALA A 162 -1.23 -6.55 2.68
C ALA A 162 0.21 -6.02 2.80
N ALA A 163 0.46 -4.97 3.61
CA ALA A 163 1.81 -4.44 3.83
C ALA A 163 2.77 -5.42 4.55
N HIS A 164 2.21 -6.44 5.20
CA HIS A 164 2.96 -7.45 5.95
C HIS A 164 3.10 -8.78 5.19
N VAL A 165 2.55 -8.89 3.98
CA VAL A 165 2.65 -10.09 3.13
C VAL A 165 3.96 -10.05 2.37
N GLU A 166 4.86 -10.99 2.68
CA GLU A 166 6.12 -11.14 1.97
C GLU A 166 5.91 -11.63 0.53
N GLY A 167 6.67 -11.07 -0.42
CA GLY A 167 6.61 -11.46 -1.83
C GLY A 167 5.27 -11.16 -2.52
N LEU A 168 4.51 -10.17 -2.03
CA LEU A 168 3.20 -9.82 -2.59
C LEU A 168 3.31 -9.30 -4.04
N ASP A 169 4.44 -8.73 -4.45
CA ASP A 169 4.71 -8.32 -5.84
C ASP A 169 4.63 -9.50 -6.82
N GLU A 170 5.31 -10.59 -6.50
CA GLU A 170 5.29 -11.81 -7.31
C GLU A 170 3.92 -12.49 -7.28
N LEU A 171 3.30 -12.51 -6.10
CA LEU A 171 1.98 -13.09 -5.92
C LEU A 171 0.92 -12.30 -6.70
N TRP A 172 0.97 -10.98 -6.67
CA TRP A 172 0.08 -10.09 -7.42
C TRP A 172 0.21 -10.32 -8.93
N THR A 173 1.44 -10.46 -9.44
CA THR A 173 1.68 -10.76 -10.85
C THR A 173 0.98 -12.05 -11.30
N GLY A 174 0.93 -13.05 -10.42
CA GLY A 174 0.24 -14.32 -10.68
C GLY A 174 -1.29 -14.26 -10.49
N LEU A 175 -1.79 -13.39 -9.61
CA LEU A 175 -3.22 -13.28 -9.29
C LEU A 175 -3.95 -12.28 -10.17
N TYR A 176 -3.30 -11.21 -10.59
CA TYR A 176 -3.94 -10.17 -11.40
C TYR A 176 -4.68 -10.70 -12.65
N PRO A 177 -4.10 -11.66 -13.42
CA PRO A 177 -4.82 -12.27 -14.56
C PRO A 177 -6.14 -12.96 -14.18
N THR A 178 -6.27 -13.49 -12.97
CA THR A 178 -7.50 -14.15 -12.50
C THR A 178 -8.67 -13.18 -12.31
N LEU A 179 -8.38 -11.88 -12.21
CA LEU A 179 -9.35 -10.80 -12.09
C LEU A 179 -9.76 -10.22 -13.46
N SER A 180 -9.14 -10.66 -14.56
CA SER A 180 -9.33 -10.07 -15.91
C SER A 180 -10.78 -10.12 -16.42
N THR A 181 -11.58 -11.06 -15.95
CA THR A 181 -13.00 -11.22 -16.31
C THR A 181 -13.95 -10.30 -15.55
N GLY A 182 -13.43 -9.22 -14.93
CA GLY A 182 -14.22 -8.26 -14.16
C GLY A 182 -14.16 -8.47 -12.65
N GLY A 183 -13.25 -9.32 -12.18
CA GLY A 183 -13.00 -9.53 -10.76
C GLY A 183 -12.50 -8.28 -10.04
N ARG A 184 -12.73 -8.18 -8.75
CA ARG A 184 -12.45 -7.03 -7.88
C ARG A 184 -11.33 -7.35 -6.91
N CYS A 185 -10.68 -6.32 -6.35
CA CYS A 185 -9.68 -6.49 -5.29
C CYS A 185 -9.93 -5.51 -4.14
N ILE A 186 -9.78 -6.01 -2.92
CA ILE A 186 -9.76 -5.21 -1.68
C ILE A 186 -8.47 -5.55 -0.94
N ALA A 187 -7.50 -4.63 -0.95
CA ALA A 187 -6.26 -4.73 -0.20
C ALA A 187 -6.31 -3.79 1.01
N LEU A 188 -6.13 -4.31 2.21
CA LEU A 188 -6.20 -3.52 3.44
C LEU A 188 -5.06 -3.85 4.38
N SER A 189 -4.48 -2.82 5.02
CA SER A 189 -3.37 -2.98 5.96
C SER A 189 -3.17 -1.77 6.87
N THR A 190 -2.51 -1.98 8.02
CA THR A 190 -1.70 -0.94 8.64
C THR A 190 -0.41 -0.76 7.83
N PRO A 191 0.28 0.40 7.89
CA PRO A 191 1.54 0.56 7.18
C PRO A 191 2.64 -0.33 7.76
N ASN A 192 3.61 -0.70 6.94
CA ASN A 192 4.79 -1.47 7.34
C ASN A 192 6.03 -0.98 6.58
N GLY A 193 6.41 0.28 6.81
CA GLY A 193 7.51 0.92 6.10
C GLY A 193 7.20 1.22 4.63
N VAL A 194 8.22 1.70 3.94
CA VAL A 194 8.17 2.08 2.53
C VAL A 194 8.72 0.96 1.63
N GLY A 195 8.41 1.01 0.33
CA GLY A 195 9.01 0.16 -0.69
C GLY A 195 8.35 -1.21 -0.89
N ASN A 196 7.41 -1.65 -0.03
CA ASN A 196 6.65 -2.88 -0.27
C ASN A 196 5.48 -2.64 -1.25
N TRP A 197 4.91 -3.72 -1.80
CA TRP A 197 3.81 -3.67 -2.76
C TRP A 197 2.63 -2.78 -2.31
N PHE A 198 2.24 -2.89 -1.04
CA PHE A 198 1.09 -2.14 -0.51
C PHE A 198 1.38 -0.63 -0.47
N HIS A 199 2.58 -0.23 0.00
CA HIS A 199 3.01 1.16 -0.02
C HIS A 199 3.03 1.73 -1.43
N GLN A 200 3.68 1.03 -2.38
CA GLN A 200 3.77 1.48 -3.77
C GLN A 200 2.38 1.60 -4.40
N THR A 201 1.54 0.57 -4.23
CA THR A 201 0.16 0.56 -4.75
C THR A 201 -0.66 1.73 -4.19
N TYR A 202 -0.50 2.04 -2.89
CA TYR A 202 -1.21 3.14 -2.25
C TYR A 202 -0.74 4.50 -2.79
N VAL A 203 0.57 4.75 -2.84
CA VAL A 203 1.14 6.01 -3.35
C VAL A 203 0.79 6.23 -4.82
N ASP A 204 0.94 5.20 -5.65
CA ASP A 204 0.58 5.27 -7.08
C ASP A 204 -0.92 5.55 -7.27
N SER A 205 -1.77 5.03 -6.38
CA SER A 205 -3.22 5.30 -6.43
C SER A 205 -3.58 6.74 -6.06
N GLU A 206 -2.90 7.33 -5.08
CA GLU A 206 -3.06 8.76 -4.74
C GLU A 206 -2.63 9.67 -5.92
N GLN A 207 -1.63 9.23 -6.68
CA GLN A 207 -1.14 9.92 -7.87
C GLN A 207 -1.91 9.56 -9.16
N GLN A 208 -2.94 8.72 -9.07
CA GLN A 208 -3.74 8.22 -10.20
C GLN A 208 -2.89 7.49 -11.26
N GLN A 209 -1.84 6.79 -10.83
CA GLN A 209 -0.94 6.02 -11.70
C GLN A 209 -1.34 4.55 -11.82
N ASN A 210 -2.33 4.10 -11.04
CA ASN A 210 -2.92 2.77 -11.12
C ASN A 210 -4.45 2.83 -10.98
N ASP A 211 -5.12 1.67 -11.11
CA ASP A 211 -6.59 1.56 -11.06
C ASP A 211 -7.15 1.40 -9.64
N PHE A 212 -6.33 1.47 -8.60
CA PHE A 212 -6.80 1.36 -7.22
C PHE A 212 -7.39 2.69 -6.73
N PHE A 213 -8.47 2.58 -5.95
CA PHE A 213 -9.04 3.70 -5.19
C PHE A 213 -8.43 3.72 -3.79
N PRO A 214 -7.71 4.79 -3.39
CA PRO A 214 -7.08 4.89 -2.10
C PRO A 214 -8.06 5.36 -1.03
N THR A 215 -8.04 4.70 0.12
CA THR A 215 -8.78 5.14 1.32
C THR A 215 -7.82 5.14 2.50
N ILE A 216 -7.77 6.25 3.25
CA ILE A 216 -7.00 6.36 4.50
C ILE A 216 -7.95 6.47 5.69
N LEU A 217 -7.69 5.66 6.72
CA LEU A 217 -8.49 5.60 7.94
C LEU A 217 -7.58 5.62 9.17
N PRO A 218 -7.11 6.80 9.62
CA PRO A 218 -6.36 6.94 10.86
C PRO A 218 -7.26 6.72 12.08
N TRP A 219 -6.67 6.68 13.28
CA TRP A 219 -7.37 6.31 14.51
C TRP A 219 -8.55 7.22 14.87
N ASP A 220 -8.48 8.49 14.50
CA ASP A 220 -9.45 9.55 14.85
C ASP A 220 -10.70 9.57 13.96
N VAL A 221 -10.77 8.77 12.92
CA VAL A 221 -12.03 8.55 12.15
C VAL A 221 -13.09 7.84 13.00
N HIS A 222 -12.67 7.18 14.10
CA HIS A 222 -13.59 6.49 14.99
C HIS A 222 -14.24 7.49 15.96
N PRO A 223 -15.58 7.61 16.00
CA PRO A 223 -16.26 8.65 16.75
C PRO A 223 -16.02 8.59 18.28
N ASP A 224 -15.72 7.40 18.81
CA ASP A 224 -15.47 7.21 20.25
C ASP A 224 -13.99 7.35 20.63
N ARG A 225 -13.12 7.75 19.71
CA ARG A 225 -11.68 7.90 19.93
C ARG A 225 -11.29 9.37 19.90
N GLY A 226 -11.35 10.02 21.03
CA GLY A 226 -10.83 11.38 21.22
C GLY A 226 -9.39 11.41 21.70
N ARG A 227 -8.88 12.61 21.98
CA ARG A 227 -7.51 12.84 22.46
C ARG A 227 -7.19 12.10 23.76
N GLU A 228 -8.14 12.04 24.69
CA GLU A 228 -7.98 11.30 25.95
C GLU A 228 -7.79 9.81 25.72
N TRP A 229 -8.56 9.22 24.77
CA TRP A 229 -8.38 7.84 24.36
C TRP A 229 -6.98 7.62 23.78
N PHE A 230 -6.54 8.51 22.89
CA PHE A 230 -5.22 8.43 22.25
C PHE A 230 -4.10 8.48 23.28
N GLU A 231 -4.12 9.45 24.19
CA GLU A 231 -3.10 9.62 25.24
C GLU A 231 -3.03 8.39 26.18
N LYS A 232 -4.17 7.75 26.44
CA LYS A 232 -4.24 6.51 27.25
C LYS A 232 -3.69 5.31 26.51
N GLU A 233 -4.11 5.13 25.25
CA GLU A 233 -3.72 3.98 24.43
C GLU A 233 -2.22 3.99 24.10
N THR A 234 -1.65 5.18 23.85
CA THR A 234 -0.26 5.34 23.43
C THR A 234 0.76 5.34 24.55
N ARG A 235 0.35 5.32 25.82
CA ARG A 235 1.27 5.40 26.97
C ARG A 235 2.38 4.36 26.99
N ASN A 236 2.10 3.17 26.47
CA ASN A 236 3.05 2.06 26.45
C ASN A 236 3.53 1.72 25.02
N MET A 237 3.31 2.63 24.06
CA MET A 237 3.69 2.43 22.67
C MET A 237 4.90 3.31 22.33
N SER A 238 5.84 2.75 21.56
CA SER A 238 6.89 3.53 20.93
C SER A 238 6.31 4.44 19.84
N ARG A 239 7.04 5.50 19.48
CA ARG A 239 6.63 6.39 18.37
C ARG A 239 6.39 5.63 17.07
N ARG A 240 7.25 4.66 16.75
CA ARG A 240 7.08 3.76 15.60
C ARG A 240 5.76 2.98 15.69
N GLN A 241 5.43 2.41 16.84
CA GLN A 241 4.16 1.67 17.01
C GLN A 241 2.95 2.60 16.85
N ILE A 242 3.02 3.82 17.35
CA ILE A 242 1.95 4.82 17.18
C ILE A 242 1.77 5.12 15.69
N ALA A 243 2.86 5.42 14.98
CA ALA A 243 2.84 5.70 13.55
C ALA A 243 2.26 4.53 12.72
N GLN A 244 2.66 3.30 13.05
CA GLN A 244 2.21 2.09 12.37
C GLN A 244 0.77 1.73 12.69
N GLU A 245 0.41 1.70 13.98
CA GLU A 245 -0.85 1.11 14.43
C GLU A 245 -2.01 2.12 14.46
N LEU A 246 -1.71 3.42 14.54
CA LEU A 246 -2.72 4.46 14.72
C LEU A 246 -2.70 5.55 13.64
N GLU A 247 -1.53 6.08 13.28
CA GLU A 247 -1.42 7.28 12.45
C GLU A 247 -1.36 7.02 10.94
N CYS A 248 -1.30 5.76 10.52
CA CYS A 248 -1.21 5.41 9.09
C CYS A 248 0.05 6.00 8.40
N ASN A 249 1.16 6.10 9.10
CA ASN A 249 2.38 6.73 8.59
C ASN A 249 3.37 5.65 8.09
N PHE A 250 3.61 5.61 6.79
CA PHE A 250 4.55 4.66 6.18
C PHE A 250 5.99 4.94 6.60
N ASN A 251 6.44 6.18 6.56
CA ASN A 251 7.83 6.55 6.79
C ASN A 251 8.30 6.17 8.20
N MET A 252 7.44 6.34 9.18
CA MET A 252 7.76 6.06 10.59
C MET A 252 7.45 4.64 11.04
N SER A 253 6.81 3.82 10.21
CA SER A 253 6.35 2.47 10.58
C SER A 253 7.37 1.36 10.28
N GLY A 254 8.35 1.60 9.37
CA GLY A 254 9.33 0.62 8.90
C GLY A 254 10.54 0.45 9.83
N GLU A 255 11.37 -0.56 9.51
CA GLU A 255 12.73 -0.66 10.03
C GLU A 255 13.64 0.20 9.16
N THR A 256 13.87 1.44 9.59
CA THR A 256 14.74 2.38 8.89
C THR A 256 16.11 2.40 9.54
N VAL A 257 17.17 2.56 8.74
CA VAL A 257 18.54 2.75 9.23
C VAL A 257 18.66 4.07 10.01
N ILE A 258 17.89 5.08 9.59
CA ILE A 258 17.84 6.39 10.23
C ILE A 258 16.64 6.40 11.19
N HIS A 259 16.82 6.95 12.40
CA HIS A 259 15.73 7.06 13.37
C HIS A 259 14.55 7.87 12.80
N PRO A 260 13.29 7.49 13.03
CA PRO A 260 12.11 8.21 12.50
C PRO A 260 12.06 9.70 12.81
N ASP A 261 12.51 10.11 14.02
CA ASP A 261 12.56 11.53 14.38
C ASP A 261 13.58 12.31 13.54
N ASP A 262 14.71 11.67 13.20
CA ASP A 262 15.73 12.24 12.32
C ASP A 262 15.20 12.35 10.90
N LEU A 263 14.44 11.34 10.41
CA LEU A 263 13.76 11.40 9.10
C LEU A 263 12.76 12.57 9.04
N THR A 264 11.97 12.74 10.08
CA THR A 264 11.01 13.88 10.17
C THR A 264 11.74 15.22 10.17
N TRP A 265 12.87 15.30 10.88
CA TRP A 265 13.72 16.49 10.83
C TRP A 265 14.31 16.71 9.43
N MET A 266 14.83 15.67 8.80
CA MET A 266 15.35 15.71 7.43
C MET A 266 14.28 16.18 6.43
N GLU A 267 13.06 15.64 6.50
CA GLU A 267 11.94 16.07 5.65
C GLU A 267 11.66 17.58 5.79
N SER A 268 11.78 18.13 7.00
CA SER A 268 11.60 19.57 7.25
C SER A 268 12.71 20.43 6.64
N THR A 269 13.85 19.84 6.29
CA THR A 269 15.01 20.52 5.68
C THR A 269 15.01 20.45 4.15
N ILE A 270 14.12 19.68 3.54
CA ILE A 270 14.03 19.55 2.08
C ILE A 270 13.70 20.91 1.45
N LYS A 271 14.52 21.29 0.45
CA LYS A 271 14.33 22.52 -0.31
C LYS A 271 14.16 22.17 -1.77
N GLU A 272 13.25 22.86 -2.46
CA GLU A 272 13.14 22.76 -3.90
C GLU A 272 14.40 23.31 -4.58
N PRO A 273 14.91 22.64 -5.65
CA PRO A 273 16.05 23.15 -6.39
C PRO A 273 15.70 24.46 -7.10
N GLN A 274 16.63 25.40 -7.15
CA GLN A 274 16.44 26.67 -7.86
C GLN A 274 16.41 26.47 -9.38
N TYR A 275 17.16 25.49 -9.87
CA TYR A 275 17.24 25.18 -11.30
C TYR A 275 17.15 23.68 -11.51
N ARG A 276 16.45 23.29 -12.57
CA ARG A 276 16.39 21.92 -13.08
C ARG A 276 16.81 21.94 -14.54
N THR A 277 17.98 21.37 -14.85
CA THR A 277 18.60 21.35 -16.17
C THR A 277 18.92 19.92 -16.60
N GLY A 278 19.61 19.76 -17.71
CA GLY A 278 19.88 18.44 -18.29
C GLY A 278 18.77 17.96 -19.21
N PHE A 279 18.99 16.81 -19.87
CA PHE A 279 18.12 16.29 -20.94
C PHE A 279 16.69 16.06 -20.47
N ASP A 280 16.52 15.44 -19.28
CA ASP A 280 15.21 15.15 -18.67
C ASP A 280 14.95 16.02 -17.44
N ARG A 281 15.56 17.19 -17.35
CA ARG A 281 15.52 18.04 -16.16
C ARG A 281 16.00 17.33 -14.88
N ASN A 282 16.88 16.40 -15.03
CA ASN A 282 17.38 15.50 -13.98
C ASN A 282 18.70 15.95 -13.33
N PHE A 283 19.24 17.11 -13.72
CA PHE A 283 20.30 17.81 -13.00
C PHE A 283 19.70 18.97 -12.21
N TRP A 284 19.67 18.83 -10.92
CA TRP A 284 19.05 19.73 -9.96
C TRP A 284 20.12 20.57 -9.29
N ILE A 285 19.93 21.89 -9.21
CA ILE A 285 20.89 22.83 -8.65
C ILE A 285 20.19 23.68 -7.59
N TRP A 286 20.64 23.57 -6.35
CA TRP A 286 20.18 24.41 -5.24
C TRP A 286 21.01 25.69 -5.10
N GLU A 287 22.32 25.64 -5.40
CA GLU A 287 23.23 26.77 -5.40
C GLU A 287 24.16 26.66 -6.59
N LYS A 288 24.31 27.74 -7.36
CA LYS A 288 25.30 27.82 -8.45
C LYS A 288 26.71 27.93 -7.87
N ALA A 289 27.70 27.62 -8.70
CA ALA A 289 29.09 27.81 -8.31
C ALA A 289 29.37 29.24 -7.88
N VAL A 290 30.08 29.39 -6.77
CA VAL A 290 30.53 30.69 -6.21
C VAL A 290 32.03 30.77 -6.40
N ASP A 291 32.47 31.90 -6.94
CA ASP A 291 33.91 32.15 -7.19
C ASP A 291 34.72 32.02 -5.89
N GLY A 292 35.83 31.31 -5.97
CA GLY A 292 36.75 31.09 -4.83
C GLY A 292 36.33 29.94 -3.88
N CYS A 293 35.18 29.32 -4.06
CA CYS A 293 34.79 28.11 -3.32
C CYS A 293 35.33 26.85 -3.98
N SER A 294 35.60 25.84 -3.16
CA SER A 294 36.06 24.51 -3.61
C SER A 294 34.90 23.50 -3.63
N TYR A 295 34.90 22.66 -4.66
CA TYR A 295 33.84 21.67 -4.87
C TYR A 295 34.38 20.25 -5.04
N LEU A 296 33.63 19.29 -4.52
CA LEU A 296 33.83 17.87 -4.74
C LEU A 296 32.64 17.31 -5.53
N LEU A 297 32.92 16.61 -6.61
CA LEU A 297 31.94 15.91 -7.43
C LEU A 297 32.06 14.40 -7.18
N SER A 298 31.13 13.84 -6.44
CA SER A 298 31.09 12.40 -6.15
C SER A 298 30.15 11.71 -7.14
N ALA A 299 30.71 10.84 -7.97
CA ALA A 299 30.02 10.18 -9.08
C ALA A 299 30.00 8.67 -8.92
N ASP A 300 28.82 8.08 -8.96
CA ASP A 300 28.57 6.64 -9.12
C ASP A 300 28.12 6.36 -10.56
N VAL A 301 28.62 5.25 -11.13
CA VAL A 301 28.51 4.98 -12.57
C VAL A 301 27.77 3.69 -12.84
N ALA A 302 26.67 3.79 -13.59
CA ALA A 302 25.95 2.64 -14.17
C ALA A 302 26.21 2.52 -15.69
N ARG A 303 25.89 1.35 -16.28
CA ARG A 303 26.07 1.08 -17.71
C ARG A 303 25.17 1.90 -18.63
N GLY A 304 24.05 2.41 -18.12
CA GLY A 304 23.04 3.13 -18.89
C GLY A 304 22.02 2.24 -19.62
N ASP A 305 22.23 0.94 -19.69
CA ASP A 305 21.35 -0.06 -20.36
C ASP A 305 20.57 -0.94 -19.37
N GLY A 306 20.84 -0.82 -18.07
CA GLY A 306 20.26 -1.62 -16.99
C GLY A 306 19.16 -0.93 -16.20
N LYS A 307 18.84 -1.48 -15.03
CA LYS A 307 17.92 -0.90 -14.06
C LYS A 307 18.54 0.25 -13.25
N ASP A 308 19.87 0.21 -13.06
CA ASP A 308 20.61 1.14 -12.23
C ASP A 308 20.82 2.50 -12.92
N ASN A 309 20.88 3.56 -12.13
CA ASN A 309 21.16 4.91 -12.59
C ASN A 309 22.62 5.31 -12.28
N SER A 310 23.22 6.15 -13.13
CA SER A 310 24.38 6.93 -12.75
C SER A 310 23.94 8.13 -11.92
N THR A 311 24.68 8.45 -10.86
CA THR A 311 24.37 9.56 -9.95
C THR A 311 25.56 10.46 -9.71
N LEU A 312 25.31 11.73 -9.44
CA LEU A 312 26.31 12.73 -9.09
C LEU A 312 25.82 13.60 -7.95
N HIS A 313 26.67 13.83 -6.96
CA HIS A 313 26.48 14.89 -5.98
C HIS A 313 27.63 15.91 -6.10
N VAL A 314 27.29 17.19 -6.15
CA VAL A 314 28.25 18.28 -6.06
C VAL A 314 28.20 18.85 -4.65
N ILE A 315 29.32 18.73 -3.95
CA ILE A 315 29.48 19.13 -2.55
C ILE A 315 30.35 20.38 -2.48
N LYS A 316 29.84 21.45 -1.87
CA LYS A 316 30.60 22.65 -1.54
C LYS A 316 31.44 22.37 -0.30
N LEU A 317 32.76 22.30 -0.43
CA LEU A 317 33.65 21.88 0.64
C LEU A 317 33.72 22.87 1.80
N ASP A 318 33.44 24.15 1.55
CA ASP A 318 33.45 25.20 2.59
C ASP A 318 32.32 25.02 3.62
N THR A 319 31.17 24.47 3.20
CA THR A 319 29.99 24.28 4.06
C THR A 319 29.61 22.81 4.23
N MET A 320 30.20 21.91 3.46
CA MET A 320 29.84 20.49 3.37
C MET A 320 28.38 20.26 2.93
N GLU A 321 27.80 21.18 2.20
CA GLU A 321 26.44 21.09 1.67
C GLU A 321 26.44 20.52 0.25
N ILE A 322 25.46 19.69 -0.07
CA ILE A 322 25.17 19.28 -1.46
C ILE A 322 24.46 20.44 -2.15
N VAL A 323 25.10 20.98 -3.18
CA VAL A 323 24.59 22.16 -3.93
C VAL A 323 24.00 21.80 -5.29
N ALA A 324 24.34 20.62 -5.82
CA ALA A 324 23.68 20.07 -7.01
C ALA A 324 23.74 18.55 -7.02
N GLU A 325 22.75 17.94 -7.70
CA GLU A 325 22.69 16.49 -7.89
C GLU A 325 22.18 16.13 -9.29
N TYR A 326 22.55 14.94 -9.74
CA TYR A 326 22.09 14.34 -10.98
C TYR A 326 21.74 12.88 -10.76
N GLN A 327 20.68 12.41 -11.43
CA GLN A 327 20.34 10.99 -11.53
C GLN A 327 19.83 10.69 -12.94
N GLY A 328 20.39 9.67 -13.59
CA GLY A 328 19.97 9.32 -14.95
C GLY A 328 20.65 8.06 -15.48
N LYS A 329 20.42 7.76 -16.75
CA LYS A 329 20.94 6.56 -17.44
C LYS A 329 21.76 6.93 -18.69
N PRO A 330 22.76 7.82 -18.61
CA PRO A 330 23.66 8.07 -19.71
C PRO A 330 24.59 6.88 -19.93
N THR A 331 25.09 6.72 -21.15
CA THR A 331 26.23 5.83 -21.39
C THR A 331 27.49 6.40 -20.70
N PRO A 332 28.49 5.56 -20.35
CA PRO A 332 29.66 6.01 -19.60
C PRO A 332 30.44 7.15 -20.24
N ASP A 333 30.53 7.18 -21.57
CA ASP A 333 31.18 8.24 -22.35
C ASP A 333 30.39 9.57 -22.26
N VAL A 334 29.08 9.53 -22.43
CA VAL A 334 28.20 10.70 -22.27
C VAL A 334 28.25 11.21 -20.82
N TYR A 335 28.31 10.31 -19.86
CA TYR A 335 28.41 10.66 -18.44
C TYR A 335 29.73 11.36 -18.13
N ALA A 336 30.86 10.89 -18.72
CA ALA A 336 32.16 11.56 -18.59
C ALA A 336 32.16 12.97 -19.19
N ASP A 337 31.56 13.17 -20.37
CA ASP A 337 31.41 14.52 -20.97
C ASP A 337 30.60 15.45 -20.07
N MET A 338 29.54 14.93 -19.45
CA MET A 338 28.72 15.68 -18.50
C MET A 338 29.50 16.03 -17.23
N LEU A 339 30.24 15.08 -16.64
CA LEU A 339 31.09 15.32 -15.47
C LEU A 339 32.17 16.38 -15.76
N ASN A 340 32.81 16.32 -16.93
CA ASN A 340 33.79 17.33 -17.37
C ASN A 340 33.15 18.72 -17.46
N SER A 341 31.94 18.82 -17.97
CA SER A 341 31.23 20.10 -18.10
C SER A 341 30.83 20.67 -16.74
N ILE A 342 30.21 19.84 -15.90
CA ILE A 342 29.80 20.23 -14.55
C ILE A 342 31.00 20.55 -13.66
N GLY A 343 32.08 19.75 -13.75
CA GLY A 343 33.31 20.03 -13.00
C GLY A 343 33.91 21.39 -13.32
N LYS A 344 33.93 21.79 -14.62
CA LYS A 344 34.38 23.12 -15.06
C LYS A 344 33.45 24.23 -14.56
N GLU A 345 32.14 24.01 -14.60
CA GLU A 345 31.14 24.96 -14.09
C GLU A 345 31.32 25.19 -12.57
N PHE A 346 31.65 24.14 -11.81
CA PHE A 346 31.92 24.22 -10.39
C PHE A 346 33.42 24.38 -10.07
N ASN A 347 34.04 25.42 -10.64
CA ASN A 347 35.42 25.90 -10.37
C ASN A 347 36.50 24.82 -10.57
N ASN A 348 36.38 23.95 -11.55
CA ASN A 348 37.22 22.76 -11.73
C ASN A 348 37.30 21.89 -10.47
N GLY A 349 36.14 21.61 -9.88
CA GLY A 349 35.99 20.82 -8.67
C GLY A 349 36.62 19.44 -8.80
N MET A 350 37.05 18.86 -7.68
CA MET A 350 37.60 17.50 -7.68
C MET A 350 36.56 16.46 -8.02
N ILE A 351 36.79 15.67 -9.07
CA ILE A 351 35.88 14.57 -9.45
C ILE A 351 36.41 13.27 -8.82
N VAL A 352 35.50 12.62 -8.06
CA VAL A 352 35.70 11.29 -7.50
C VAL A 352 34.74 10.34 -8.17
N VAL A 353 35.25 9.32 -8.85
CA VAL A 353 34.45 8.29 -9.53
C VAL A 353 34.75 6.95 -8.87
N GLU A 354 33.68 6.20 -8.55
CA GLU A 354 33.86 4.83 -8.08
C GLU A 354 34.53 3.98 -9.17
N ASN A 355 35.74 3.52 -8.87
CA ASN A 355 36.58 2.79 -9.83
C ASN A 355 36.21 1.30 -9.88
N ASN A 356 34.98 1.01 -10.24
CA ASN A 356 34.52 -0.32 -10.64
C ASN A 356 34.73 -0.54 -12.15
N SER A 357 34.30 -1.69 -12.70
CA SER A 357 34.47 -2.05 -14.11
C SER A 357 33.96 -0.99 -15.13
N VAL A 358 32.92 -0.25 -14.78
CA VAL A 358 32.27 0.78 -15.63
C VAL A 358 32.90 2.15 -15.35
N GLY A 359 33.25 2.43 -14.09
CA GLY A 359 33.86 3.69 -13.67
C GLY A 359 35.23 3.91 -14.30
N PHE A 360 35.98 2.85 -14.59
CA PHE A 360 37.24 2.94 -15.30
C PHE A 360 37.09 3.59 -16.68
N ALA A 361 36.03 3.29 -17.42
CA ALA A 361 35.78 3.88 -18.72
C ALA A 361 35.51 5.40 -18.60
N VAL A 362 34.79 5.83 -17.58
CA VAL A 362 34.51 7.25 -17.29
C VAL A 362 35.83 7.97 -16.92
N LEU A 363 36.63 7.37 -16.05
CA LEU A 363 37.93 7.95 -15.67
C LEU A 363 38.85 8.12 -16.89
N SER A 364 38.98 7.08 -17.73
CA SER A 364 39.79 7.14 -18.96
C SER A 364 39.34 8.26 -19.89
N LYS A 365 38.01 8.40 -20.04
CA LYS A 365 37.43 9.45 -20.89
C LYS A 365 37.67 10.85 -20.33
N LEU A 366 37.53 11.05 -19.02
CA LEU A 366 37.85 12.32 -18.35
C LEU A 366 39.34 12.73 -18.56
N GLN A 367 40.27 11.76 -18.52
CA GLN A 367 41.67 12.01 -18.83
C GLN A 367 41.90 12.41 -20.29
N GLU A 368 41.23 11.72 -21.24
CA GLU A 368 41.26 12.12 -22.67
C GLU A 368 40.72 13.55 -22.88
N LEU A 369 39.68 13.96 -22.13
CA LEU A 369 39.12 15.32 -22.17
C LEU A 369 40.01 16.36 -21.49
N GLY A 370 41.13 15.96 -20.89
CA GLY A 370 42.09 16.83 -20.21
C GLY A 370 41.59 17.38 -18.87
N TYR A 371 40.65 16.68 -18.23
CA TYR A 371 40.25 17.06 -16.85
C TYR A 371 41.33 16.60 -15.87
N ASN A 372 41.94 17.54 -15.15
CA ASN A 372 43.14 17.25 -14.35
C ASN A 372 42.88 17.04 -12.84
N ASN A 373 41.69 17.46 -12.34
CA ASN A 373 41.38 17.37 -10.92
C ASN A 373 40.50 16.13 -10.64
N ILE A 374 41.09 14.94 -10.79
CA ILE A 374 40.46 13.64 -10.58
C ILE A 374 41.18 12.96 -9.40
N TYR A 375 40.40 12.37 -8.48
CA TYR A 375 40.92 11.56 -7.36
C TYR A 375 41.10 10.12 -7.77
#